data_c6aad1316ffd825218492aa6f3b83782
#
_entry.id   c6aad1316ffd825218492aa6f3b83782
#
_cell.length_a   1.000
_cell.length_b   1.000
_cell.length_c   1.000
_cell.angle_alpha   90.00
_cell.angle_beta   90.00
_cell.angle_gamma   90.00
#
_symmetry.space_group_name_H-M   'P 1'
#
loop_
_entity.id
_entity.type
_entity.pdbx_description
1 polymer ?
#
loop_
_entity_poly.entity_id
_entity_poly.type
_entity_poly.pdbx_seq_one_letter_code
_entity_poly.pdbx_strand_id
1 'polypeptide(L)'
;MGFHRLEYALFQQRNLDGLTPVAQQLLTDVTTLKQQLLAQSLPPEQLVSIVVRNLNNLGDVRASSGEEERYSHTDLNGFAGNLEAARKVVDLLRPLLTKSAAELLPTIDSAVASLDAELNGFKVKDGYASYDTVSAAQRKQIADKAKALADALDGIDPALGLSGL
;
A
#
# COMPACT_ATOMS: atom_id res chain seq x y z
N MET A 1 3.39 20.79 8.38
CA MET A 1 2.05 20.52 8.92
C MET A 1 1.56 19.24 8.25
N GLY A 2 0.61 18.50 8.82
CA GLY A 2 0.06 17.27 8.23
C GLY A 2 0.12 16.08 9.19
N PHE A 3 0.02 14.86 8.66
CA PHE A 3 -0.02 13.62 9.44
C PHE A 3 1.11 13.52 10.48
N HIS A 4 2.37 13.66 10.08
CA HIS A 4 3.51 13.55 10.98
C HIS A 4 3.54 14.60 12.11
N ARG A 5 2.90 15.76 11.94
CA ARG A 5 2.78 16.72 13.04
C ARG A 5 1.82 16.22 14.12
N LEU A 6 0.70 15.61 13.71
CA LEU A 6 -0.26 15.02 14.64
C LEU A 6 0.32 13.77 15.29
N GLU A 7 0.94 12.92 14.49
CA GLU A 7 1.62 11.70 14.94
C GLU A 7 2.67 12.01 16.00
N TYR A 8 3.57 12.96 15.72
CA TYR A 8 4.61 13.38 16.67
C TYR A 8 4.02 13.89 18.00
N ALA A 9 2.98 14.71 17.92
CA ALA A 9 2.34 15.26 19.12
C ALA A 9 1.62 14.16 19.94
N LEU A 10 0.97 13.22 19.27
CA LEU A 10 0.27 12.11 19.93
C LEU A 10 1.22 11.10 20.57
N PHE A 11 2.24 10.66 19.84
CA PHE A 11 3.07 9.53 20.24
C PHE A 11 4.36 9.93 20.97
N GLN A 12 4.93 11.10 20.64
CA GLN A 12 6.18 11.58 21.26
C GLN A 12 5.92 12.64 22.33
N GLN A 13 5.20 13.72 21.99
CA GLN A 13 4.97 14.81 22.93
C GLN A 13 3.87 14.48 23.96
N ARG A 14 2.92 13.60 23.61
CA ARG A 14 1.72 13.29 24.41
C ARG A 14 0.96 14.56 24.82
N ASN A 15 0.95 15.53 23.92
CA ASN A 15 0.30 16.83 24.11
C ASN A 15 -0.53 17.17 22.86
N LEU A 16 -1.80 17.51 23.08
CA LEU A 16 -2.76 17.84 22.04
C LEU A 16 -3.03 19.35 21.92
N ASP A 17 -2.37 20.17 22.75
CA ASP A 17 -2.60 21.62 22.77
C ASP A 17 -2.31 22.24 21.39
N GLY A 18 -3.27 23.02 20.92
CA GLY A 18 -3.16 23.73 19.64
C GLY A 18 -3.23 22.83 18.39
N LEU A 19 -3.54 21.53 18.51
CA LEU A 19 -3.62 20.61 17.38
C LEU A 19 -4.98 20.59 16.66
N THR A 20 -6.03 21.06 17.31
CA THR A 20 -7.37 21.07 16.70
C THR A 20 -7.40 21.75 15.32
N PRO A 21 -6.82 22.95 15.11
CA PRO A 21 -6.80 23.57 13.78
C PRO A 21 -6.00 22.76 12.76
N VAL A 22 -4.90 22.10 13.19
CA VAL A 22 -4.07 21.25 12.31
C VAL A 22 -4.86 20.03 11.85
N ALA A 23 -5.58 19.37 12.76
CA ALA A 23 -6.41 18.22 12.45
C ALA A 23 -7.61 18.61 11.54
N GLN A 24 -8.25 19.75 11.80
CA GLN A 24 -9.35 20.25 10.97
C GLN A 24 -8.88 20.58 9.55
N GLN A 25 -7.72 21.24 9.42
CA GLN A 25 -7.16 21.54 8.10
C GLN A 25 -6.83 20.25 7.36
N LEU A 26 -6.19 19.28 8.01
CA LEU A 26 -5.86 17.99 7.41
C LEU A 26 -7.12 17.24 6.95
N LEU A 27 -8.17 17.24 7.76
CA LEU A 27 -9.46 16.64 7.39
C LEU A 27 -10.05 17.31 6.13
N THR A 28 -9.97 18.62 6.04
CA THR A 28 -10.42 19.39 4.88
C THR A 28 -9.61 19.02 3.63
N ASP A 29 -8.27 18.97 3.76
CA ASP A 29 -7.36 18.65 2.66
C ASP A 29 -7.61 17.23 2.13
N VAL A 30 -7.74 16.23 3.02
CA VAL A 30 -8.03 14.84 2.65
C VAL A 30 -9.42 14.71 2.01
N THR A 31 -10.42 15.41 2.52
CA THR A 31 -11.76 15.42 1.94
C THR A 31 -11.76 16.00 0.53
N THR A 32 -11.03 17.11 0.33
CA THR A 32 -10.87 17.75 -0.98
C THR A 32 -10.14 16.81 -1.96
N LEU A 33 -9.03 16.19 -1.52
CA LEU A 33 -8.30 15.23 -2.33
C LEU A 33 -9.18 14.05 -2.74
N LYS A 34 -9.96 13.51 -1.81
CA LYS A 34 -10.90 12.41 -2.10
C LYS A 34 -11.91 12.82 -3.18
N GLN A 35 -12.49 14.02 -3.09
CA GLN A 35 -13.42 14.51 -4.10
C GLN A 35 -12.76 14.67 -5.47
N GLN A 36 -11.53 15.20 -5.51
CA GLN A 36 -10.77 15.36 -6.75
C GLN A 36 -10.46 13.99 -7.38
N LEU A 37 -10.04 13.00 -6.60
CA LEU A 37 -9.77 11.65 -7.09
C LEU A 37 -11.02 10.96 -7.62
N LEU A 38 -12.15 11.10 -6.94
CA LEU A 38 -13.43 10.53 -7.41
C LEU A 38 -13.96 11.18 -8.69
N ALA A 39 -13.56 12.41 -8.99
CA ALA A 39 -13.92 13.09 -10.22
C ALA A 39 -13.02 12.72 -11.41
N GLN A 40 -11.91 12.03 -11.17
CA GLN A 40 -11.00 11.58 -12.24
C GLN A 40 -11.41 10.21 -12.77
N SER A 41 -11.32 10.07 -14.10
CA SER A 41 -11.35 8.77 -14.74
C SER A 41 -9.91 8.28 -14.88
N LEU A 42 -9.56 7.23 -14.15
CA LEU A 42 -8.24 6.60 -14.25
C LEU A 42 -8.32 5.44 -15.23
N PRO A 43 -7.55 5.49 -16.33
CA PRO A 43 -7.49 4.37 -17.26
C PRO A 43 -6.78 3.15 -16.62
N PRO A 44 -7.09 1.92 -17.07
CA PRO A 44 -6.60 0.68 -16.46
C PRO A 44 -5.08 0.63 -16.27
N GLU A 45 -4.29 1.07 -17.26
CA GLU A 45 -2.82 1.12 -17.22
C GLU A 45 -2.30 2.01 -16.09
N GLN A 46 -2.99 3.11 -15.79
CA GLN A 46 -2.60 3.97 -14.67
C GLN A 46 -2.88 3.29 -13.32
N LEU A 47 -3.97 2.52 -13.21
CA LEU A 47 -4.26 1.77 -11.98
C LEU A 47 -3.19 0.73 -11.70
N VAL A 48 -2.78 -0.04 -12.72
CA VAL A 48 -1.71 -1.04 -12.60
C VAL A 48 -0.40 -0.36 -12.22
N SER A 49 0.02 0.67 -12.96
CA SER A 49 1.30 1.35 -12.74
C SER A 49 1.39 2.01 -11.35
N ILE A 50 0.29 2.57 -10.83
CA ILE A 50 0.24 3.13 -9.47
C ILE A 50 0.49 2.05 -8.42
N VAL A 51 -0.17 0.91 -8.56
CA VAL A 51 -0.03 -0.19 -7.59
C VAL A 51 1.37 -0.80 -7.66
N VAL A 52 1.88 -1.08 -8.86
CA VAL A 52 3.25 -1.59 -9.07
C VAL A 52 4.28 -0.66 -8.44
N ARG A 53 4.19 0.65 -8.71
CA ARG A 53 5.09 1.65 -8.11
C ARG A 53 5.02 1.68 -6.58
N ASN A 54 3.82 1.58 -5.99
CA ASN A 54 3.65 1.59 -4.55
C ASN A 54 4.25 0.34 -3.89
N LEU A 55 4.08 -0.84 -4.52
CA LEU A 55 4.67 -2.09 -4.05
C LEU A 55 6.19 -2.10 -4.19
N ASN A 56 6.74 -1.58 -5.29
CA ASN A 56 8.18 -1.42 -5.45
C ASN A 56 8.75 -0.47 -4.39
N ASN A 57 8.11 0.66 -4.15
CA ASN A 57 8.55 1.62 -3.11
C ASN A 57 8.48 0.98 -1.71
N LEU A 58 7.46 0.17 -1.42
CA LEU A 58 7.39 -0.60 -0.19
C LEU A 58 8.59 -1.55 -0.08
N GLY A 59 8.89 -2.30 -1.14
CA GLY A 59 10.01 -3.25 -1.17
C GLY A 59 11.39 -2.58 -1.09
N ASP A 60 11.60 -1.48 -1.82
CA ASP A 60 12.92 -0.86 -1.93
C ASP A 60 13.26 0.06 -0.75
N VAL A 61 12.27 0.75 -0.17
CA VAL A 61 12.51 1.82 0.81
C VAL A 61 11.74 1.61 2.11
N ARG A 62 10.41 1.50 2.05
CA ARG A 62 9.57 1.61 3.23
C ARG A 62 9.77 0.47 4.23
N ALA A 63 9.83 -0.77 3.74
CA ALA A 63 10.03 -1.93 4.61
C ALA A 63 11.39 -1.90 5.33
N SER A 64 12.42 -1.33 4.73
CA SER A 64 13.75 -1.24 5.37
C SER A 64 13.88 -0.06 6.31
N SER A 65 13.37 1.12 5.96
CA SER A 65 13.56 2.34 6.74
C SER A 65 12.69 2.38 8.01
N GLY A 66 11.43 1.93 7.94
CA GLY A 66 10.47 2.09 9.04
C GLY A 66 10.21 3.55 9.40
N GLU A 67 10.41 4.47 8.45
CA GLU A 67 10.30 5.92 8.72
C GLU A 67 8.98 6.51 8.21
N GLU A 68 8.12 5.71 7.59
CA GLU A 68 6.86 6.21 7.06
C GLU A 68 5.90 6.62 8.18
N GLU A 69 5.77 5.75 9.18
CA GLU A 69 5.00 6.02 10.41
C GLU A 69 5.97 6.12 11.60
N ARG A 70 6.84 7.11 11.51
CA ARG A 70 8.06 7.26 12.32
C ARG A 70 7.82 7.31 13.82
N TYR A 71 6.67 7.78 14.26
CA TYR A 71 6.40 8.00 15.68
C TYR A 71 5.34 7.03 16.22
N SER A 72 4.45 6.56 15.40
CA SER A 72 3.40 5.60 15.76
C SER A 72 3.81 4.15 15.54
N HIS A 73 4.77 3.91 14.64
CA HIS A 73 5.22 2.59 14.21
C HIS A 73 4.08 1.72 13.66
N THR A 74 3.13 2.35 12.96
CA THR A 74 1.96 1.69 12.38
C THR A 74 2.12 1.31 10.91
N ASP A 75 3.35 1.24 10.40
CA ASP A 75 3.72 0.98 9.00
C ASP A 75 3.00 -0.24 8.39
N LEU A 76 2.82 -1.33 9.18
CA LEU A 76 2.14 -2.54 8.71
C LEU A 76 0.69 -2.29 8.26
N ASN A 77 0.00 -1.29 8.82
CA ASN A 77 -1.34 -0.93 8.35
C ASN A 77 -1.28 -0.32 6.94
N GLY A 78 -0.28 0.52 6.67
CA GLY A 78 -0.02 1.07 5.34
C GLY A 78 0.31 -0.02 4.32
N PHE A 79 1.13 -1.01 4.72
CA PHE A 79 1.49 -2.15 3.86
C PHE A 79 0.27 -3.02 3.54
N ALA A 80 -0.60 -3.28 4.52
CA ALA A 80 -1.86 -3.98 4.29
C ALA A 80 -2.79 -3.20 3.35
N GLY A 81 -2.84 -1.87 3.47
CA GLY A 81 -3.59 -1.01 2.55
C GLY A 81 -3.06 -1.09 1.10
N ASN A 82 -1.74 -1.14 0.91
CA ASN A 82 -1.15 -1.34 -0.42
C ASN A 82 -1.52 -2.70 -1.02
N LEU A 83 -1.54 -3.77 -0.21
CA LEU A 83 -1.98 -5.09 -0.65
C LEU A 83 -3.47 -5.11 -1.01
N GLU A 84 -4.32 -4.44 -0.23
CA GLU A 84 -5.75 -4.32 -0.51
C GLU A 84 -5.99 -3.58 -1.84
N ALA A 85 -5.25 -2.50 -2.09
CA ALA A 85 -5.31 -1.78 -3.36
C ALA A 85 -4.91 -2.68 -4.54
N ALA A 86 -3.83 -3.48 -4.40
CA ALA A 86 -3.41 -4.44 -5.40
C ALA A 86 -4.50 -5.47 -5.70
N ARG A 87 -5.10 -6.07 -4.67
CA ARG A 87 -6.23 -7.01 -4.81
C ARG A 87 -7.39 -6.38 -5.56
N LYS A 88 -7.74 -5.15 -5.20
CA LYS A 88 -8.86 -4.45 -5.85
C LYS A 88 -8.62 -4.23 -7.34
N VAL A 89 -7.40 -3.85 -7.73
CA VAL A 89 -7.04 -3.67 -9.15
C VAL A 89 -7.09 -5.01 -9.88
N VAL A 90 -6.52 -6.08 -9.29
CA VAL A 90 -6.60 -7.44 -9.88
C VAL A 90 -8.05 -7.89 -10.06
N ASP A 91 -8.90 -7.70 -9.06
CA ASP A 91 -10.31 -8.09 -9.13
C ASP A 91 -11.07 -7.34 -10.23
N LEU A 92 -10.79 -6.04 -10.40
CA LEU A 92 -11.37 -5.24 -11.47
C LEU A 92 -10.93 -5.71 -12.86
N LEU A 93 -9.67 -6.11 -13.01
CA LEU A 93 -9.10 -6.57 -14.29
C LEU A 93 -9.27 -8.08 -14.53
N ARG A 94 -9.65 -8.86 -13.52
CA ARG A 94 -9.79 -10.32 -13.60
C ARG A 94 -10.64 -10.80 -14.78
N PRO A 95 -11.78 -10.20 -15.12
CA PRO A 95 -12.56 -10.63 -16.30
C PRO A 95 -11.79 -10.48 -17.62
N LEU A 96 -10.98 -9.41 -17.75
CA LEU A 96 -10.13 -9.18 -18.92
C LEU A 96 -8.96 -10.16 -18.94
N LEU A 97 -8.28 -10.33 -17.81
CA LEU A 97 -7.17 -11.27 -17.66
C LEU A 97 -7.62 -12.71 -17.96
N THR A 98 -8.75 -13.15 -17.43
CA THR A 98 -9.30 -14.50 -17.72
C THR A 98 -9.50 -14.73 -19.20
N LYS A 99 -9.87 -13.69 -19.95
CA LYS A 99 -10.12 -13.80 -21.39
C LYS A 99 -8.85 -13.73 -22.24
N SER A 100 -7.88 -12.91 -21.85
CA SER A 100 -6.77 -12.51 -22.73
C SER A 100 -5.38 -12.92 -22.23
N ALA A 101 -5.23 -13.22 -20.94
CA ALA A 101 -3.96 -13.52 -20.28
C ALA A 101 -4.15 -14.40 -19.02
N ALA A 102 -4.94 -15.47 -19.14
CA ALA A 102 -5.32 -16.34 -18.02
C ALA A 102 -4.10 -16.98 -17.33
N GLU A 103 -3.00 -17.17 -18.05
CA GLU A 103 -1.74 -17.72 -17.55
C GLU A 103 -1.05 -16.85 -16.50
N LEU A 104 -1.35 -15.55 -16.42
CA LEU A 104 -0.80 -14.66 -15.40
C LEU A 104 -1.49 -14.83 -14.02
N LEU A 105 -2.76 -15.22 -14.02
CA LEU A 105 -3.58 -15.26 -12.80
C LEU A 105 -2.99 -16.12 -11.68
N PRO A 106 -2.50 -17.35 -11.94
CA PRO A 106 -1.91 -18.18 -10.88
C PRO A 106 -0.71 -17.51 -10.19
N THR A 107 0.15 -16.85 -10.96
CA THR A 107 1.32 -16.14 -10.42
C THR A 107 0.91 -14.94 -9.59
N ILE A 108 -0.03 -14.13 -10.08
CA ILE A 108 -0.57 -12.97 -9.36
C ILE A 108 -1.26 -13.42 -8.06
N ASP A 109 -2.15 -14.42 -8.14
CA ASP A 109 -2.88 -14.92 -6.97
C ASP A 109 -1.93 -15.50 -5.91
N SER A 110 -0.88 -16.21 -6.34
CA SER A 110 0.15 -16.74 -5.45
C SER A 110 0.95 -15.63 -4.77
N ALA A 111 1.34 -14.58 -5.50
CA ALA A 111 2.09 -13.45 -4.95
C ALA A 111 1.23 -12.65 -3.95
N VAL A 112 -0.03 -12.40 -4.28
CA VAL A 112 -1.01 -11.79 -3.35
C VAL A 112 -1.13 -12.61 -2.07
N ALA A 113 -1.33 -13.93 -2.19
CA ALA A 113 -1.47 -14.80 -1.04
C ALA A 113 -0.19 -14.86 -0.18
N SER A 114 0.98 -14.83 -0.82
CA SER A 114 2.27 -14.85 -0.14
C SER A 114 2.50 -13.60 0.72
N LEU A 115 2.24 -12.41 0.18
CA LEU A 115 2.36 -11.16 0.94
C LEU A 115 1.28 -11.07 2.04
N ASP A 116 0.06 -11.52 1.76
CA ASP A 116 -1.01 -11.58 2.75
C ASP A 116 -0.67 -12.47 3.94
N ALA A 117 -0.17 -13.66 3.69
CA ALA A 117 0.25 -14.59 4.73
C ALA A 117 1.36 -14.01 5.61
N GLU A 118 2.32 -13.28 5.00
CA GLU A 118 3.37 -12.60 5.75
C GLU A 118 2.81 -11.53 6.67
N LEU A 119 1.98 -10.62 6.14
CA LEU A 119 1.39 -9.54 6.93
C LEU A 119 0.45 -10.08 8.01
N ASN A 120 -0.30 -11.14 7.71
CA ASN A 120 -1.19 -11.79 8.68
C ASN A 120 -0.43 -12.37 9.88
N GLY A 121 0.84 -12.74 9.72
CA GLY A 121 1.70 -13.18 10.83
C GLY A 121 1.95 -12.09 11.89
N PHE A 122 1.70 -10.84 11.56
CA PHE A 122 1.86 -9.70 12.46
C PHE A 122 0.52 -9.16 13.00
N LYS A 123 -0.61 -9.80 12.70
CA LYS A 123 -1.90 -9.39 13.22
C LYS A 123 -1.98 -9.57 14.72
N VAL A 124 -2.54 -8.57 15.39
CA VAL A 124 -2.91 -8.58 16.81
C VAL A 124 -4.41 -8.29 16.95
N LYS A 125 -4.92 -8.29 18.18
CA LYS A 125 -6.36 -8.13 18.42
C LYS A 125 -6.98 -6.92 17.71
N ASP A 126 -6.28 -5.77 17.72
CA ASP A 126 -6.81 -4.49 17.24
C ASP A 126 -5.96 -3.89 16.10
N GLY A 127 -5.50 -4.72 15.15
CA GLY A 127 -4.71 -4.28 13.99
C GLY A 127 -3.45 -5.09 13.78
N TYR A 128 -2.30 -4.43 13.73
CA TYR A 128 -1.00 -5.04 13.53
C TYR A 128 -0.05 -4.72 14.69
N ALA A 129 0.95 -5.57 14.87
CA ALA A 129 2.04 -5.33 15.82
C ALA A 129 2.81 -4.04 15.45
N SER A 130 3.41 -3.41 16.45
CA SER A 130 4.25 -2.23 16.23
C SER A 130 5.46 -2.57 15.36
N TYR A 131 5.76 -1.74 14.36
CA TYR A 131 6.79 -2.03 13.34
C TYR A 131 8.22 -2.07 13.91
N ASP A 132 8.47 -1.41 15.02
CA ASP A 132 9.76 -1.50 15.72
C ASP A 132 10.04 -2.91 16.29
N THR A 133 9.00 -3.74 16.46
CA THR A 133 9.15 -5.14 16.85
C THR A 133 9.46 -6.09 15.70
N VAL A 134 9.34 -5.62 14.44
CA VAL A 134 9.60 -6.40 13.23
C VAL A 134 11.11 -6.45 12.98
N SER A 135 11.69 -7.66 13.03
CA SER A 135 13.12 -7.86 12.81
C SER A 135 13.57 -7.52 11.38
N ALA A 136 14.85 -7.21 11.19
CA ALA A 136 15.40 -6.93 9.86
C ALA A 136 15.16 -8.06 8.85
N ALA A 137 15.21 -9.32 9.30
CA ALA A 137 14.92 -10.48 8.44
C ALA A 137 13.46 -10.50 7.99
N GLN A 138 12.52 -10.22 8.90
CA GLN A 138 11.08 -10.13 8.58
C GLN A 138 10.77 -8.95 7.68
N ARG A 139 11.39 -7.77 7.92
CA ARG A 139 11.28 -6.61 7.03
C ARG A 139 11.73 -6.94 5.61
N LYS A 140 12.85 -7.66 5.50
CA LYS A 140 13.32 -8.14 4.19
C LYS A 140 12.33 -9.11 3.54
N GLN A 141 11.71 -10.01 4.28
CA GLN A 141 10.70 -10.93 3.74
C GLN A 141 9.46 -10.17 3.21
N ILE A 142 8.98 -9.18 3.96
CA ILE A 142 7.91 -8.30 3.49
C ILE A 142 8.31 -7.59 2.20
N ALA A 143 9.53 -7.02 2.14
CA ALA A 143 10.07 -6.34 0.98
C ALA A 143 10.14 -7.26 -0.24
N ASP A 144 10.74 -8.44 -0.09
CA ASP A 144 10.90 -9.41 -1.18
C ASP A 144 9.52 -9.84 -1.75
N LYS A 145 8.54 -10.06 -0.87
CA LYS A 145 7.18 -10.46 -1.29
C LYS A 145 6.41 -9.31 -1.95
N ALA A 146 6.59 -8.07 -1.49
CA ALA A 146 6.01 -6.91 -2.13
C ALA A 146 6.57 -6.70 -3.55
N LYS A 147 7.88 -6.89 -3.73
CA LYS A 147 8.52 -6.84 -5.06
C LYS A 147 8.05 -7.97 -5.96
N ALA A 148 7.94 -9.20 -5.45
CA ALA A 148 7.42 -10.32 -6.22
C ALA A 148 5.97 -10.08 -6.71
N LEU A 149 5.14 -9.43 -5.88
CA LEU A 149 3.81 -9.03 -6.31
C LEU A 149 3.87 -7.89 -7.35
N ALA A 150 4.73 -6.90 -7.18
CA ALA A 150 4.93 -5.85 -8.18
C ALA A 150 5.34 -6.44 -9.54
N ASP A 151 6.33 -7.35 -9.55
CA ASP A 151 6.81 -8.02 -10.76
C ASP A 151 5.69 -8.84 -11.44
N ALA A 152 4.86 -9.53 -10.65
CA ALA A 152 3.71 -10.28 -11.18
C ALA A 152 2.65 -9.36 -11.83
N LEU A 153 2.42 -8.18 -11.26
CA LEU A 153 1.45 -7.20 -11.77
C LEU A 153 1.97 -6.44 -12.98
N ASP A 154 3.28 -6.21 -13.08
CA ASP A 154 3.92 -5.50 -14.21
C ASP A 154 3.69 -6.21 -15.55
N GLY A 155 3.44 -7.51 -15.53
CA GLY A 155 3.06 -8.30 -16.70
C GLY A 155 1.66 -8.02 -17.25
N ILE A 156 0.79 -7.33 -16.52
CA ILE A 156 -0.61 -7.10 -16.92
C ILE A 156 -0.71 -6.16 -18.12
N ASP A 157 -0.01 -5.03 -18.09
CA ASP A 157 -0.11 -4.01 -19.14
C ASP A 157 0.30 -4.55 -20.51
N PRO A 158 1.47 -5.22 -20.69
CA PRO A 158 1.81 -5.80 -21.97
C PRO A 158 0.88 -6.92 -22.41
N ALA A 159 0.38 -7.74 -21.47
CA ALA A 159 -0.50 -8.85 -21.79
C ALA A 159 -1.91 -8.40 -22.24
N LEU A 160 -2.36 -7.24 -21.77
CA LEU A 160 -3.63 -6.63 -22.19
C LEU A 160 -3.47 -5.62 -23.33
N GLY A 161 -2.25 -5.40 -23.82
CA GLY A 161 -1.97 -4.42 -24.87
C GLY A 161 -2.11 -2.96 -24.43
N LEU A 162 -1.94 -2.69 -23.14
CA LEU A 162 -2.08 -1.37 -22.53
C LEU A 162 -0.76 -0.56 -22.59
N SER A 163 0.35 -1.21 -22.93
CA SER A 163 1.66 -0.57 -23.01
C SER A 163 1.74 0.31 -24.26
N GLY A 164 1.94 1.61 -24.10
CA GLY A 164 2.18 2.54 -25.19
C GLY A 164 1.04 3.52 -25.51
N LEU A 165 0.10 3.71 -24.60
CA LEU A 165 -0.88 4.80 -24.69
C LEU A 165 -0.42 6.05 -23.91
#